data_932a91edb6406765fe5f7d6c25d24c92
#
_entry.id   932a91edb6406765fe5f7d6c25d24c92
#
_cell.length_a   1.000
_cell.length_b   1.000
_cell.length_c   1.000
_cell.angle_alpha   90.00
_cell.angle_beta   90.00
_cell.angle_gamma   90.00
#
_symmetry.space_group_name_H-M   'P 1'
#
loop_
_entity.id
_entity.type
_entity.pdbx_description
1 polymer ?
#
loop_
_entity_poly.entity_id
_entity_poly.type
_entity_poly.pdbx_seq_one_letter_code
_entity_poly.pdbx_strand_id
1 'polypeptide(L)'
;MQHFGLRVPLNQAGYYETGHHKELMKDVRGAINEGGLIAVCGVVGSGKTVLLRRLQEILDEERKITVSKSLSVEKRSIKLATLIAALFYDLSTEKQVRIPSGEKRERELRDLVRKNKKPVVLFVDEAHDLNRHTLVELKRLMELVEGGGGRLAVVLAGHPKLRNDLRRPTMEEIGYRTEVFSLDGIAGSQREYIRWLLGACAGDKKEAETILTVEAIDMLASMLRTPLQIQMHLNLALEASYQSGERPVSVEVVESVLSRQIDDLEPTLTRHGYSVKDLVEQFDSKAGEIKALFNNTLDATRTAALREKMLRAGLPI
;
A
#
# COMPACT_ATOMS: atom_id res chain seq x y z
N MET A 1 -14.56 -1.16 -24.29
CA MET A 1 -13.17 -1.59 -24.49
C MET A 1 -12.87 -1.90 -25.97
N GLN A 2 -13.49 -2.91 -26.59
CA GLN A 2 -13.24 -3.26 -28.02
C GLN A 2 -13.51 -2.10 -28.99
N HIS A 3 -14.51 -1.27 -28.73
CA HIS A 3 -14.82 -0.06 -29.51
C HIS A 3 -13.62 0.89 -29.65
N PHE A 4 -12.76 0.96 -28.63
CA PHE A 4 -11.55 1.79 -28.61
C PHE A 4 -10.27 1.02 -29.00
N GLY A 5 -10.38 -0.19 -29.55
CA GLY A 5 -9.23 -1.01 -29.92
C GLY A 5 -8.48 -1.66 -28.74
N LEU A 6 -9.06 -1.62 -27.52
CA LEU A 6 -8.46 -2.25 -26.34
C LEU A 6 -8.76 -3.76 -26.34
N ARG A 7 -7.71 -4.58 -26.33
CA ARG A 7 -7.78 -6.06 -26.37
C ARG A 7 -7.89 -6.67 -24.98
N VAL A 8 -7.29 -6.02 -23.99
CA VAL A 8 -7.31 -6.46 -22.59
C VAL A 8 -7.83 -5.34 -21.68
N PRO A 9 -8.47 -5.69 -20.57
CA PRO A 9 -8.92 -4.70 -19.56
C PRO A 9 -7.73 -3.92 -18.97
N LEU A 10 -7.95 -2.67 -18.58
CA LEU A 10 -6.90 -1.80 -18.02
C LEU A 10 -6.21 -2.38 -16.79
N ASN A 11 -6.93 -3.17 -15.97
CA ASN A 11 -6.37 -3.84 -14.79
C ASN A 11 -5.49 -5.05 -15.13
N GLN A 12 -5.37 -5.43 -16.39
CA GLN A 12 -4.49 -6.52 -16.88
C GLN A 12 -3.29 -5.99 -17.68
N ALA A 13 -3.06 -4.69 -17.71
CA ALA A 13 -1.96 -4.07 -18.44
C ALA A 13 -0.55 -4.52 -17.98
N GLY A 14 -0.44 -5.11 -16.80
CA GLY A 14 0.84 -5.54 -16.22
C GLY A 14 1.40 -4.52 -15.23
N TYR A 15 2.73 -4.53 -15.07
CA TYR A 15 3.44 -3.70 -14.10
C TYR A 15 4.14 -2.53 -14.79
N TYR A 16 3.80 -1.31 -14.37
CA TYR A 16 4.49 -0.09 -14.79
C TYR A 16 5.57 0.25 -13.78
N GLU A 17 6.82 0.17 -14.19
CA GLU A 17 7.97 0.40 -13.34
C GLU A 17 8.54 1.80 -13.56
N THR A 18 8.52 2.63 -12.53
CA THR A 18 9.18 3.94 -12.53
C THR A 18 10.61 3.84 -12.00
N GLY A 19 11.43 4.89 -12.22
CA GLY A 19 12.76 4.99 -11.59
C GLY A 19 12.70 4.87 -10.07
N HIS A 20 11.71 5.55 -9.45
CA HIS A 20 11.46 5.47 -8.01
C HIS A 20 11.14 4.05 -7.54
N HIS A 21 10.33 3.30 -8.29
CA HIS A 21 10.05 1.89 -7.95
C HIS A 21 11.30 1.02 -7.96
N LYS A 22 12.22 1.24 -8.91
CA LYS A 22 13.49 0.50 -8.98
C LYS A 22 14.39 0.77 -7.77
N GLU A 23 14.54 2.04 -7.42
CA GLU A 23 15.33 2.45 -6.25
C GLU A 23 14.71 1.90 -4.97
N LEU A 24 13.40 2.08 -4.79
CA LEU A 24 12.68 1.57 -3.63
C LEU A 24 12.82 0.04 -3.48
N MET A 25 12.67 -0.72 -4.56
CA MET A 25 12.87 -2.18 -4.52
C MET A 25 14.30 -2.55 -4.15
N LYS A 26 15.30 -1.81 -4.65
CA LYS A 26 16.69 -2.03 -4.30
C LYS A 26 16.95 -1.78 -2.82
N ASP A 27 16.44 -0.68 -2.28
CA ASP A 27 16.61 -0.30 -0.88
C ASP A 27 15.90 -1.27 0.07
N VAL A 28 14.64 -1.63 -0.23
CA VAL A 28 13.89 -2.64 0.55
C VAL A 28 14.60 -3.99 0.53
N ARG A 29 15.19 -4.40 -0.61
CA ARG A 29 15.99 -5.64 -0.68
C ARG A 29 17.26 -5.55 0.17
N GLY A 30 17.91 -4.39 0.20
CA GLY A 30 19.05 -4.12 1.10
C GLY A 30 18.66 -4.35 2.56
N ALA A 31 17.58 -3.68 2.99
CA ALA A 31 17.04 -3.81 4.34
C ALA A 31 16.62 -5.26 4.70
N ILE A 32 16.02 -6.00 3.76
CA ILE A 32 15.68 -7.42 3.97
C ILE A 32 16.95 -8.26 4.23
N ASN A 33 18.03 -8.01 3.52
CA ASN A 33 19.30 -8.74 3.72
C ASN A 33 19.95 -8.44 5.08
N GLU A 34 19.78 -7.23 5.60
CA GLU A 34 20.27 -6.85 6.94
C GLU A 34 19.39 -7.45 8.04
N GLY A 35 18.15 -7.75 7.75
CA GLY A 35 17.15 -8.19 8.71
C GLY A 35 16.49 -7.00 9.39
N GLY A 36 15.42 -7.22 10.15
CA GLY A 36 14.75 -6.14 10.87
C GLY A 36 13.32 -5.90 10.40
N LEU A 37 12.72 -4.85 10.94
CA LEU A 37 11.36 -4.44 10.60
C LEU A 37 11.41 -3.35 9.53
N ILE A 38 10.67 -3.58 8.46
CA ILE A 38 10.64 -2.70 7.28
C ILE A 38 9.19 -2.30 7.02
N ALA A 39 8.93 -1.01 6.88
CA ALA A 39 7.60 -0.51 6.57
C ALA A 39 7.59 0.15 5.18
N VAL A 40 6.77 -0.34 4.27
CA VAL A 40 6.50 0.27 2.95
C VAL A 40 5.15 0.97 3.03
N CYS A 41 5.17 2.28 3.07
CA CYS A 41 3.99 3.11 3.26
C CYS A 41 3.58 3.81 1.96
N GLY A 42 2.30 3.74 1.62
CA GLY A 42 1.77 4.44 0.43
C GLY A 42 0.25 4.58 0.52
N VAL A 43 -0.29 5.59 -0.15
CA VAL A 43 -1.74 5.83 -0.18
C VAL A 43 -2.50 4.68 -0.84
N VAL A 44 -3.81 4.64 -0.64
CA VAL A 44 -4.67 3.66 -1.32
C VAL A 44 -4.50 3.78 -2.83
N GLY A 45 -4.27 2.64 -3.49
CA GLY A 45 -4.10 2.60 -4.95
C GLY A 45 -2.71 2.99 -5.47
N SER A 46 -1.72 3.25 -4.60
CA SER A 46 -0.34 3.56 -5.01
C SER A 46 0.44 2.37 -5.62
N GLY A 47 -0.09 1.15 -5.51
CA GLY A 47 0.55 -0.04 -6.05
C GLY A 47 1.35 -0.88 -5.03
N LYS A 48 1.18 -0.68 -3.71
CA LYS A 48 1.88 -1.45 -2.66
C LYS A 48 1.85 -2.95 -2.87
N THR A 49 0.65 -3.52 -3.02
CA THR A 49 0.46 -4.97 -3.23
C THR A 49 1.17 -5.47 -4.48
N VAL A 50 1.17 -4.65 -5.55
CA VAL A 50 1.86 -4.99 -6.82
C VAL A 50 3.38 -4.97 -6.63
N LEU A 51 3.90 -3.94 -5.94
CA LEU A 51 5.32 -3.84 -5.60
C LEU A 51 5.77 -5.02 -4.73
N LEU A 52 5.01 -5.35 -3.68
CA LEU A 52 5.34 -6.49 -2.81
C LEU A 52 5.35 -7.80 -3.58
N ARG A 53 4.37 -8.03 -4.45
CA ARG A 53 4.30 -9.24 -5.27
C ARG A 53 5.52 -9.34 -6.19
N ARG A 54 5.89 -8.25 -6.84
CA ARG A 54 7.08 -8.20 -7.69
C ARG A 54 8.37 -8.46 -6.91
N LEU A 55 8.49 -7.88 -5.72
CA LEU A 55 9.63 -8.11 -4.83
C LEU A 55 9.73 -9.59 -4.39
N GLN A 56 8.59 -10.19 -4.04
CA GLN A 56 8.52 -11.61 -3.69
C GLN A 56 8.96 -12.51 -4.86
N GLU A 57 8.49 -12.25 -6.09
CA GLU A 57 8.90 -12.98 -7.29
C GLU A 57 10.42 -12.95 -7.47
N ILE A 58 11.04 -11.77 -7.37
CA ILE A 58 12.48 -11.59 -7.52
C ILE A 58 13.24 -12.38 -6.44
N LEU A 59 12.80 -12.31 -5.19
CA LEU A 59 13.45 -13.03 -4.09
C LEU A 59 13.30 -14.56 -4.22
N ASP A 60 12.14 -15.02 -4.68
CA ASP A 60 11.88 -16.44 -4.95
C ASP A 60 12.76 -16.96 -6.10
N GLU A 61 12.93 -16.18 -7.18
CA GLU A 61 13.80 -16.51 -8.31
C GLU A 61 15.29 -16.60 -7.90
N GLU A 62 15.75 -15.69 -7.05
CA GLU A 62 17.13 -15.68 -6.55
C GLU A 62 17.43 -16.82 -5.58
N ARG A 63 16.45 -17.38 -4.91
CA ARG A 63 16.56 -18.49 -3.95
C ARG A 63 17.56 -18.29 -2.81
N LYS A 64 17.98 -17.04 -2.55
CA LYS A 64 18.92 -16.70 -1.47
C LYS A 64 18.24 -16.47 -0.14
N ILE A 65 16.98 -16.09 -0.16
CA ILE A 65 16.12 -15.77 0.99
C ILE A 65 14.89 -16.67 0.91
N THR A 66 14.39 -17.13 2.03
CA THR A 66 13.10 -17.86 2.09
C THR A 66 11.99 -16.84 2.31
N VAL A 67 11.04 -16.81 1.38
CA VAL A 67 9.91 -15.89 1.39
C VAL A 67 8.73 -16.54 2.10
N SER A 68 8.16 -15.85 3.10
CA SER A 68 6.92 -16.21 3.77
C SER A 68 5.88 -15.11 3.57
N LYS A 69 4.60 -15.49 3.42
CA LYS A 69 3.51 -14.58 3.10
C LYS A 69 2.36 -14.78 4.07
N SER A 70 1.97 -13.71 4.76
CA SER A 70 0.73 -13.75 5.52
C SER A 70 -0.47 -13.64 4.57
N LEU A 71 -1.26 -14.70 4.47
CA LEU A 71 -2.47 -14.79 3.64
C LEU A 71 -3.74 -14.50 4.44
N SER A 72 -3.68 -13.66 5.46
CA SER A 72 -4.85 -13.37 6.29
C SER A 72 -5.96 -12.71 5.48
N VAL A 73 -7.12 -13.37 5.42
CA VAL A 73 -8.34 -12.87 4.80
C VAL A 73 -9.15 -12.02 5.80
N GLU A 74 -8.94 -12.21 7.09
CA GLU A 74 -9.59 -11.43 8.14
C GLU A 74 -8.92 -10.07 8.31
N LYS A 75 -9.46 -9.07 7.63
CA LYS A 75 -8.93 -7.71 7.54
C LYS A 75 -8.93 -6.90 8.85
N ARG A 76 -9.58 -7.35 9.92
CA ARG A 76 -9.80 -6.52 11.11
C ARG A 76 -8.90 -6.79 12.32
N SER A 77 -8.08 -7.85 12.31
CA SER A 77 -7.21 -8.17 13.45
C SER A 77 -6.20 -9.26 13.08
N ILE A 78 -5.14 -8.88 12.37
CA ILE A 78 -4.01 -9.80 12.18
C ILE A 78 -3.32 -9.97 13.54
N LYS A 79 -3.34 -11.20 14.07
CA LYS A 79 -2.69 -11.56 15.33
C LYS A 79 -1.31 -12.15 15.08
N LEU A 80 -0.39 -12.01 16.02
CA LEU A 80 0.93 -12.66 15.96
C LEU A 80 0.83 -14.15 15.65
N ALA A 81 -0.16 -14.84 16.21
CA ALA A 81 -0.40 -16.27 15.96
C ALA A 81 -0.58 -16.60 14.47
N THR A 82 -1.28 -15.75 13.73
CA THR A 82 -1.48 -15.90 12.26
C THR A 82 -0.16 -15.71 11.51
N LEU A 83 0.66 -14.74 11.90
CA LEU A 83 1.97 -14.50 11.29
C LEU A 83 2.95 -15.64 11.56
N ILE A 84 2.94 -16.18 12.77
CA ILE A 84 3.73 -17.36 13.14
C ILE A 84 3.27 -18.59 12.35
N ALA A 85 1.95 -18.77 12.18
CA ALA A 85 1.42 -19.87 11.39
C ALA A 85 1.90 -19.82 9.93
N ALA A 86 1.90 -18.66 9.30
CA ALA A 86 2.43 -18.47 7.96
C ALA A 86 3.91 -18.91 7.88
N LEU A 87 4.74 -18.49 8.83
CA LEU A 87 6.14 -18.91 8.90
C LEU A 87 6.30 -20.41 9.05
N PHE A 88 5.50 -21.08 9.89
CA PHE A 88 5.55 -22.53 10.02
C PHE A 88 5.20 -23.24 8.71
N TYR A 89 4.14 -22.80 8.01
CA TYR A 89 3.74 -23.41 6.74
C TYR A 89 4.79 -23.23 5.64
N ASP A 90 5.38 -22.04 5.53
CA ASP A 90 6.32 -21.73 4.46
C ASP A 90 7.74 -22.29 4.71
N LEU A 91 8.13 -22.49 5.97
CA LEU A 91 9.45 -23.01 6.35
C LEU A 91 9.47 -24.53 6.55
N SER A 92 8.31 -25.16 6.79
CA SER A 92 8.25 -26.59 7.04
C SER A 92 8.37 -27.39 5.74
N THR A 93 9.15 -28.45 5.79
CA THR A 93 9.23 -29.47 4.72
C THR A 93 8.23 -30.62 4.93
N GLU A 94 7.50 -30.61 6.04
CA GLU A 94 6.56 -31.66 6.40
C GLU A 94 5.24 -31.53 5.64
N LYS A 95 4.64 -32.66 5.22
CA LYS A 95 3.32 -32.67 4.56
C LYS A 95 2.18 -32.21 5.48
N GLN A 96 2.32 -32.42 6.78
CA GLN A 96 1.37 -31.99 7.81
C GLN A 96 2.09 -31.11 8.83
N VAL A 97 1.90 -29.80 8.74
CA VAL A 97 2.49 -28.85 9.68
C VAL A 97 1.68 -28.85 10.97
N ARG A 98 2.32 -29.24 12.08
CA ARG A 98 1.75 -29.07 13.41
C ARG A 98 2.30 -27.80 14.03
N ILE A 99 1.41 -26.87 14.37
CA ILE A 99 1.79 -25.62 15.03
C ILE A 99 1.56 -25.79 16.53
N PRO A 100 2.62 -25.75 17.35
CA PRO A 100 2.49 -25.84 18.80
C PRO A 100 1.76 -24.63 19.39
N SER A 101 1.41 -24.70 20.66
CA SER A 101 0.83 -23.56 21.41
C SER A 101 1.81 -23.06 22.49
N GLY A 102 1.60 -21.82 22.94
CA GLY A 102 2.38 -21.19 24.00
C GLY A 102 3.87 -21.02 23.64
N GLU A 103 4.73 -20.99 24.66
CA GLU A 103 6.18 -20.82 24.50
C GLU A 103 6.86 -21.86 23.59
N LYS A 104 6.30 -23.07 23.53
CA LYS A 104 6.82 -24.12 22.66
C LYS A 104 6.78 -23.70 21.19
N ARG A 105 5.72 -23.00 20.79
CA ARG A 105 5.55 -22.47 19.43
C ARG A 105 6.69 -21.53 19.03
N GLU A 106 7.04 -20.59 19.91
CA GLU A 106 8.09 -19.61 19.65
C GLU A 106 9.49 -20.25 19.60
N ARG A 107 9.74 -21.20 20.50
CA ARG A 107 11.00 -21.98 20.51
C ARG A 107 11.16 -22.83 19.25
N GLU A 108 10.12 -23.53 18.84
CA GLU A 108 10.14 -24.35 17.62
C GLU A 108 10.28 -23.50 16.36
N LEU A 109 9.62 -22.33 16.30
CA LEU A 109 9.80 -21.41 15.19
C LEU A 109 11.25 -20.91 15.11
N ARG A 110 11.86 -20.49 16.22
CA ARG A 110 13.27 -20.09 16.27
C ARG A 110 14.18 -21.18 15.73
N ASP A 111 13.96 -22.43 16.16
CA ASP A 111 14.77 -23.56 15.71
C ASP A 111 14.52 -23.89 14.23
N LEU A 112 13.29 -23.71 13.74
CA LEU A 112 12.94 -23.89 12.34
C LEU A 112 13.64 -22.84 11.44
N VAL A 113 13.62 -21.56 11.83
CA VAL A 113 14.33 -20.50 11.11
C VAL A 113 15.83 -20.76 11.10
N ARG A 114 16.42 -21.16 12.24
CA ARG A 114 17.84 -21.50 12.31
C ARG A 114 18.22 -22.67 11.39
N LYS A 115 17.38 -23.72 11.34
CA LYS A 115 17.60 -24.90 10.48
C LYS A 115 17.51 -24.57 8.99
N ASN A 116 16.74 -23.54 8.62
CA ASN A 116 16.57 -23.11 7.24
C ASN A 116 17.88 -22.65 6.57
N LYS A 117 18.90 -22.23 7.34
CA LYS A 117 20.24 -21.76 6.87
C LYS A 117 20.21 -20.52 5.96
N LYS A 118 19.06 -20.08 5.49
CA LYS A 118 18.84 -18.87 4.70
C LYS A 118 18.13 -17.84 5.56
N PRO A 119 18.37 -16.54 5.33
CA PRO A 119 17.51 -15.51 5.88
C PRO A 119 16.06 -15.76 5.50
N VAL A 120 15.15 -15.38 6.37
CA VAL A 120 13.70 -15.50 6.16
C VAL A 120 13.12 -14.10 6.08
N VAL A 121 12.23 -13.85 5.15
CA VAL A 121 11.42 -12.63 5.09
C VAL A 121 9.94 -12.96 5.17
N LEU A 122 9.24 -12.29 6.07
CA LEU A 122 7.78 -12.35 6.19
C LEU A 122 7.17 -11.08 5.59
N PHE A 123 6.29 -11.25 4.60
CA PHE A 123 5.51 -10.16 4.02
C PHE A 123 4.13 -10.07 4.65
N VAL A 124 3.77 -8.89 5.11
CA VAL A 124 2.46 -8.57 5.68
C VAL A 124 1.88 -7.39 4.91
N ASP A 125 0.91 -7.67 4.05
CA ASP A 125 0.15 -6.62 3.36
C ASP A 125 -0.97 -6.10 4.28
N GLU A 126 -1.47 -4.89 4.01
CA GLU A 126 -2.49 -4.20 4.80
C GLU A 126 -2.12 -4.10 6.31
N ALA A 127 -0.84 -3.88 6.58
CA ALA A 127 -0.29 -3.84 7.95
C ALA A 127 -0.86 -2.70 8.82
N HIS A 128 -1.64 -1.79 8.26
CA HIS A 128 -2.39 -0.79 9.01
C HIS A 128 -3.51 -1.40 9.89
N ASP A 129 -3.88 -2.65 9.65
CA ASP A 129 -4.79 -3.44 10.49
C ASP A 129 -4.08 -4.07 11.71
N LEU A 130 -2.73 -4.00 11.78
CA LEU A 130 -1.97 -4.44 12.94
C LEU A 130 -2.17 -3.47 14.11
N ASN A 131 -2.59 -4.01 15.24
CA ASN A 131 -2.61 -3.22 16.46
C ASN A 131 -1.19 -3.07 17.06
N ARG A 132 -1.03 -2.10 17.96
CA ARG A 132 0.23 -1.84 18.65
C ARG A 132 0.79 -3.08 19.35
N HIS A 133 -0.07 -3.85 20.01
CA HIS A 133 0.35 -5.06 20.74
C HIS A 133 0.99 -6.08 19.79
N THR A 134 0.38 -6.32 18.64
CA THR A 134 0.93 -7.24 17.63
C THR A 134 2.29 -6.76 17.11
N LEU A 135 2.50 -5.46 16.92
CA LEU A 135 3.80 -4.91 16.51
C LEU A 135 4.88 -5.13 17.58
N VAL A 136 4.55 -4.94 18.87
CA VAL A 136 5.47 -5.21 19.99
C VAL A 136 5.82 -6.70 20.06
N GLU A 137 4.82 -7.56 19.96
CA GLU A 137 5.03 -9.02 19.96
C GLU A 137 5.86 -9.49 18.75
N LEU A 138 5.64 -8.88 17.58
CA LEU A 138 6.40 -9.17 16.37
C LEU A 138 7.88 -8.81 16.53
N LYS A 139 8.16 -7.64 17.11
CA LYS A 139 9.54 -7.24 17.45
C LYS A 139 10.20 -8.27 18.39
N ARG A 140 9.51 -8.68 19.47
CA ARG A 140 10.02 -9.68 20.40
C ARG A 140 10.29 -11.03 19.72
N LEU A 141 9.44 -11.41 18.77
CA LEU A 141 9.64 -12.63 17.97
C LEU A 141 10.92 -12.54 17.14
N MET A 142 11.16 -11.39 16.50
CA MET A 142 12.37 -11.16 15.72
C MET A 142 13.63 -11.24 16.58
N GLU A 143 13.63 -10.59 17.75
CA GLU A 143 14.72 -10.66 18.74
C GLU A 143 14.99 -12.10 19.21
N LEU A 144 13.92 -12.89 19.43
CA LEU A 144 14.04 -14.31 19.80
C LEU A 144 14.71 -15.13 18.70
N VAL A 145 14.34 -14.89 17.44
CA VAL A 145 14.91 -15.59 16.27
C VAL A 145 16.38 -15.20 16.11
N GLU A 146 16.72 -13.93 16.22
CA GLU A 146 18.08 -13.42 16.12
C GLU A 146 18.97 -13.98 17.24
N GLY A 147 18.50 -13.95 18.49
CA GLY A 147 19.19 -14.56 19.63
C GLY A 147 19.41 -16.07 19.49
N GLY A 148 18.66 -16.77 18.64
CA GLY A 148 18.84 -18.14 18.25
C GLY A 148 19.81 -18.36 17.09
N GLY A 149 20.41 -17.31 16.54
CA GLY A 149 21.31 -17.36 15.38
C GLY A 149 20.57 -17.45 14.03
N GLY A 150 19.24 -17.26 14.02
CA GLY A 150 18.45 -17.10 12.79
C GLY A 150 18.43 -15.64 12.33
N ARG A 151 17.96 -15.40 11.09
CA ARG A 151 17.71 -14.04 10.57
C ARG A 151 16.29 -13.97 10.03
N LEU A 152 15.50 -13.06 10.58
CA LEU A 152 14.12 -12.78 10.18
C LEU A 152 13.98 -11.31 9.85
N ALA A 153 13.59 -11.00 8.62
CA ALA A 153 13.11 -9.69 8.21
C ALA A 153 11.57 -9.72 8.14
N VAL A 154 10.94 -8.60 8.46
CA VAL A 154 9.48 -8.46 8.31
C VAL A 154 9.18 -7.20 7.50
N VAL A 155 8.50 -7.37 6.38
CA VAL A 155 8.07 -6.28 5.50
C VAL A 155 6.58 -6.01 5.72
N LEU A 156 6.27 -4.86 6.27
CA LEU A 156 4.92 -4.37 6.52
C LEU A 156 4.54 -3.39 5.39
N ALA A 157 3.53 -3.71 4.59
CA ALA A 157 2.97 -2.73 3.66
C ALA A 157 1.67 -2.16 4.22
N GLY A 158 1.56 -0.84 4.24
CA GLY A 158 0.40 -0.17 4.82
C GLY A 158 0.17 1.25 4.31
N HIS A 159 -0.84 1.89 4.85
CA HIS A 159 -1.14 3.29 4.56
C HIS A 159 -0.11 4.24 5.23
N PRO A 160 0.00 5.50 4.80
CA PRO A 160 0.88 6.48 5.43
C PRO A 160 0.64 6.65 6.93
N LYS A 161 -0.57 6.38 7.42
CA LYS A 161 -0.90 6.30 8.85
C LYS A 161 0.04 5.36 9.61
N LEU A 162 0.44 4.21 9.03
CA LEU A 162 1.39 3.28 9.66
C LEU A 162 2.72 3.99 10.00
N ARG A 163 3.27 4.79 9.08
CA ARG A 163 4.48 5.60 9.33
C ARG A 163 4.29 6.57 10.49
N ASN A 164 3.14 7.25 10.53
CA ASN A 164 2.83 8.21 11.58
C ASN A 164 2.64 7.51 12.93
N ASP A 165 1.98 6.35 12.95
CA ASP A 165 1.81 5.55 14.16
C ASP A 165 3.16 5.06 14.72
N LEU A 166 4.09 4.60 13.87
CA LEU A 166 5.44 4.19 14.27
C LEU A 166 6.28 5.36 14.85
N ARG A 167 5.99 6.60 14.47
CA ARG A 167 6.67 7.80 15.01
C ARG A 167 6.12 8.29 16.34
N ARG A 168 5.03 7.72 16.84
CA ARG A 168 4.46 8.13 18.14
C ARG A 168 5.41 7.80 19.30
N PRO A 169 5.52 8.63 20.35
CA PRO A 169 6.37 8.34 21.50
C PRO A 169 6.10 6.98 22.13
N THR A 170 4.83 6.53 22.09
CA THR A 170 4.43 5.21 22.60
C THR A 170 4.94 4.03 21.75
N MET A 171 5.48 4.28 20.57
CA MET A 171 6.04 3.30 19.63
C MET A 171 7.53 3.48 19.38
N GLU A 172 8.19 4.37 20.15
CA GLU A 172 9.59 4.76 19.96
C GLU A 172 10.54 3.57 19.87
N GLU A 173 10.35 2.57 20.73
CA GLU A 173 11.17 1.35 20.76
C GLU A 173 11.11 0.53 19.46
N ILE A 174 9.97 0.56 18.77
CA ILE A 174 9.78 -0.14 17.49
C ILE A 174 10.13 0.79 16.33
N GLY A 175 9.68 2.05 16.41
CA GLY A 175 9.85 3.04 15.36
C GLY A 175 11.29 3.32 15.00
N TYR A 176 12.18 3.43 15.98
CA TYR A 176 13.62 3.65 15.74
C TYR A 176 14.35 2.44 15.14
N ARG A 177 13.74 1.26 15.21
CA ARG A 177 14.28 0.02 14.63
C ARG A 177 13.56 -0.38 13.34
N THR A 178 12.65 0.47 12.85
CA THR A 178 11.90 0.22 11.63
C THR A 178 12.43 1.12 10.52
N GLU A 179 12.89 0.54 9.45
CA GLU A 179 13.17 1.27 8.22
C GLU A 179 11.87 1.57 7.50
N VAL A 180 11.62 2.85 7.24
CA VAL A 180 10.35 3.30 6.65
C VAL A 180 10.59 3.87 5.27
N PHE A 181 10.02 3.21 4.28
CA PHE A 181 10.05 3.60 2.87
C PHE A 181 8.68 4.15 2.44
N SER A 182 8.69 5.18 1.60
CA SER A 182 7.48 5.75 1.02
C SER A 182 7.31 5.31 -0.43
N LEU A 183 6.13 4.80 -0.76
CA LEU A 183 5.72 4.52 -2.13
C LEU A 183 4.81 5.63 -2.61
N ASP A 184 5.36 6.57 -3.36
CA ASP A 184 4.63 7.72 -3.90
C ASP A 184 3.84 7.38 -5.19
N GLY A 185 3.81 6.10 -5.54
CA GLY A 185 3.12 5.58 -6.72
C GLY A 185 3.76 6.09 -8.01
N ILE A 186 2.98 6.77 -8.83
CA ILE A 186 3.39 7.31 -10.12
C ILE A 186 3.52 8.84 -10.12
N ALA A 187 3.75 9.43 -8.95
CA ALA A 187 3.87 10.89 -8.83
C ALA A 187 4.91 11.46 -9.82
N GLY A 188 4.51 12.46 -10.59
CA GLY A 188 5.32 13.06 -11.65
C GLY A 188 5.35 12.28 -12.98
N SER A 189 4.78 11.07 -13.03
CA SER A 189 4.77 10.20 -14.24
C SER A 189 3.34 9.82 -14.66
N GLN A 190 2.32 10.58 -14.26
CA GLN A 190 0.92 10.22 -14.51
C GLN A 190 0.60 10.18 -16.01
N ARG A 191 1.11 11.17 -16.78
CA ARG A 191 0.91 11.25 -18.23
C ARG A 191 1.53 10.06 -18.96
N GLU A 192 2.77 9.72 -18.60
CA GLU A 192 3.49 8.57 -19.15
C GLU A 192 2.80 7.27 -18.77
N TYR A 193 2.30 7.18 -17.55
CA TYR A 193 1.53 6.02 -17.08
C TYR A 193 0.24 5.82 -17.89
N ILE A 194 -0.53 6.89 -18.14
CA ILE A 194 -1.76 6.82 -18.95
C ILE A 194 -1.44 6.32 -20.35
N ARG A 195 -0.42 6.88 -21.01
CA ARG A 195 0.00 6.44 -22.37
C ARG A 195 0.47 5.00 -22.38
N TRP A 196 1.28 4.61 -21.40
CA TRP A 196 1.73 3.24 -21.25
C TRP A 196 0.55 2.27 -21.05
N LEU A 197 -0.40 2.65 -20.19
CA LEU A 197 -1.57 1.84 -19.85
C LEU A 197 -2.43 1.56 -21.09
N LEU A 198 -2.70 2.60 -21.87
CA LEU A 198 -3.44 2.47 -23.12
C LEU A 198 -2.67 1.63 -24.14
N GLY A 199 -1.37 1.89 -24.31
CA GLY A 199 -0.52 1.13 -25.23
C GLY A 199 -0.35 -0.34 -24.85
N ALA A 200 -0.31 -0.65 -23.53
CA ALA A 200 -0.24 -2.04 -23.05
C ALA A 200 -1.56 -2.81 -23.27
N CYS A 201 -2.68 -2.11 -23.29
CA CYS A 201 -4.00 -2.71 -23.45
C CYS A 201 -4.51 -2.69 -24.91
N ALA A 202 -3.97 -1.81 -25.76
CA ALA A 202 -4.39 -1.70 -27.17
C ALA A 202 -3.82 -2.83 -28.04
N GLY A 203 -4.53 -3.09 -29.12
CA GLY A 203 -4.05 -4.02 -30.16
C GLY A 203 -2.92 -3.45 -31.01
N ASP A 204 -2.91 -2.13 -31.20
CA ASP A 204 -1.91 -1.37 -31.94
C ASP A 204 -1.56 -0.09 -31.15
N LYS A 205 -0.25 0.24 -31.10
CA LYS A 205 0.24 1.45 -30.44
C LYS A 205 -0.30 2.74 -31.07
N LYS A 206 -0.45 2.78 -32.39
CA LYS A 206 -1.01 3.94 -33.10
C LYS A 206 -2.48 4.17 -32.75
N GLU A 207 -3.26 3.08 -32.57
CA GLU A 207 -4.63 3.18 -32.10
C GLU A 207 -4.69 3.73 -30.66
N ALA A 208 -3.76 3.31 -29.79
CA ALA A 208 -3.69 3.79 -28.41
C ALA A 208 -3.53 5.32 -28.32
N GLU A 209 -2.75 5.93 -29.22
CA GLU A 209 -2.51 7.37 -29.26
C GLU A 209 -3.75 8.18 -29.68
N THR A 210 -4.74 7.52 -30.30
CA THR A 210 -5.97 8.16 -30.78
C THR A 210 -7.19 7.91 -29.89
N ILE A 211 -7.00 7.25 -28.73
CA ILE A 211 -8.11 6.93 -27.83
C ILE A 211 -8.57 8.18 -27.06
N LEU A 212 -7.63 8.96 -26.54
CA LEU A 212 -7.89 10.21 -25.82
C LEU A 212 -7.22 11.40 -26.53
N THR A 213 -7.81 12.58 -26.38
CA THR A 213 -7.12 13.81 -26.76
C THR A 213 -5.96 14.12 -25.79
N VAL A 214 -5.01 14.93 -26.21
CA VAL A 214 -3.87 15.33 -25.36
C VAL A 214 -4.36 16.09 -24.11
N GLU A 215 -5.34 16.95 -24.29
CA GLU A 215 -5.98 17.74 -23.22
C GLU A 215 -6.68 16.84 -22.20
N ALA A 216 -7.35 15.77 -22.65
CA ALA A 216 -7.98 14.77 -21.79
C ALA A 216 -6.94 14.01 -20.94
N ILE A 217 -5.80 13.63 -21.55
CA ILE A 217 -4.69 12.99 -20.83
C ILE A 217 -4.12 13.96 -19.78
N ASP A 218 -3.94 15.23 -20.15
CA ASP A 218 -3.37 16.26 -19.27
C ASP A 218 -4.28 16.53 -18.08
N MET A 219 -5.59 16.60 -18.30
CA MET A 219 -6.57 16.75 -17.22
C MET A 219 -6.54 15.58 -16.25
N LEU A 220 -6.60 14.34 -16.75
CA LEU A 220 -6.49 13.14 -15.90
C LEU A 220 -5.18 13.14 -15.10
N ALA A 221 -4.05 13.46 -15.75
CA ALA A 221 -2.74 13.48 -15.11
C ALA A 221 -2.60 14.58 -14.04
N SER A 222 -3.26 15.71 -14.21
CA SER A 222 -3.23 16.80 -13.24
C SER A 222 -4.09 16.54 -12.00
N MET A 223 -5.23 15.87 -12.18
CA MET A 223 -6.23 15.64 -11.12
C MET A 223 -6.02 14.34 -10.35
N LEU A 224 -5.47 13.31 -11.00
CA LEU A 224 -5.36 11.97 -10.41
C LEU A 224 -3.94 11.68 -9.94
N ARG A 225 -3.81 11.00 -8.79
CA ARG A 225 -2.53 10.80 -8.10
C ARG A 225 -2.05 9.34 -8.13
N THR A 226 -2.97 8.38 -8.23
CA THR A 226 -2.61 6.96 -8.09
C THR A 226 -3.01 6.14 -9.33
N PRO A 227 -2.31 5.02 -9.60
CA PRO A 227 -2.68 4.08 -10.65
C PRO A 227 -4.15 3.66 -10.61
N LEU A 228 -4.66 3.39 -9.40
CA LEU A 228 -6.05 2.96 -9.22
C LEU A 228 -7.05 4.05 -9.60
N GLN A 229 -6.80 5.30 -9.20
CA GLN A 229 -7.64 6.44 -9.60
C GLN A 229 -7.65 6.61 -11.11
N ILE A 230 -6.48 6.56 -11.76
CA ILE A 230 -6.36 6.71 -13.20
C ILE A 230 -7.11 5.59 -13.92
N GLN A 231 -6.91 4.33 -13.54
CA GLN A 231 -7.62 3.21 -14.15
C GLN A 231 -9.13 3.33 -14.01
N MET A 232 -9.61 3.73 -12.82
CA MET A 232 -11.03 3.91 -12.56
C MET A 232 -11.64 4.99 -13.45
N HIS A 233 -11.03 6.20 -13.47
CA HIS A 233 -11.57 7.32 -14.23
C HIS A 233 -11.40 7.16 -15.74
N LEU A 234 -10.35 6.47 -16.20
CA LEU A 234 -10.23 6.05 -17.59
C LEU A 234 -11.35 5.12 -18.00
N ASN A 235 -11.70 4.14 -17.18
CA ASN A 235 -12.83 3.25 -17.48
C ASN A 235 -14.14 4.05 -17.58
N LEU A 236 -14.40 4.98 -16.65
CA LEU A 236 -15.57 5.83 -16.66
C LEU A 236 -15.61 6.74 -17.90
N ALA A 237 -14.48 7.35 -18.26
CA ALA A 237 -14.38 8.24 -19.43
C ALA A 237 -14.59 7.45 -20.75
N LEU A 238 -14.02 6.25 -20.86
CA LEU A 238 -14.25 5.37 -22.02
C LEU A 238 -15.72 4.93 -22.12
N GLU A 239 -16.36 4.65 -21.00
CA GLU A 239 -17.78 4.30 -20.96
C GLU A 239 -18.67 5.47 -21.35
N ALA A 240 -18.45 6.66 -20.80
CA ALA A 240 -19.19 7.88 -21.12
C ALA A 240 -19.03 8.26 -22.61
N SER A 241 -17.80 8.22 -23.14
CA SER A 241 -17.49 8.47 -24.55
C SER A 241 -18.16 7.46 -25.48
N TYR A 242 -18.22 6.19 -25.08
CA TYR A 242 -18.95 5.16 -25.84
C TYR A 242 -20.46 5.44 -25.90
N GLN A 243 -21.04 5.90 -24.77
CA GLN A 243 -22.47 6.21 -24.70
C GLN A 243 -22.85 7.45 -25.50
N SER A 244 -21.96 8.47 -25.55
CA SER A 244 -22.16 9.67 -26.38
C SER A 244 -21.82 9.48 -27.86
N GLY A 245 -21.14 8.36 -28.21
CA GLY A 245 -20.65 8.10 -29.56
C GLY A 245 -19.43 8.94 -29.98
N GLU A 246 -18.77 9.57 -29.00
CA GLU A 246 -17.59 10.40 -29.24
C GLU A 246 -16.31 9.55 -29.34
N ARG A 247 -15.43 9.89 -30.30
CA ARG A 247 -14.08 9.34 -30.42
C ARG A 247 -13.19 10.36 -31.15
N PRO A 248 -12.03 10.73 -30.57
CA PRO A 248 -11.42 10.33 -29.29
C PRO A 248 -12.19 10.83 -28.07
N VAL A 249 -11.86 10.28 -26.89
CA VAL A 249 -12.37 10.78 -25.60
C VAL A 249 -11.87 12.21 -25.41
N SER A 250 -12.79 13.16 -25.33
CA SER A 250 -12.48 14.57 -25.19
C SER A 250 -12.26 15.01 -23.73
N VAL A 251 -11.78 16.24 -23.53
CA VAL A 251 -11.60 16.81 -22.20
C VAL A 251 -12.94 17.00 -21.49
N GLU A 252 -14.01 17.34 -22.22
CA GLU A 252 -15.35 17.54 -21.68
C GLU A 252 -15.91 16.24 -21.12
N VAL A 253 -15.69 15.10 -21.80
CA VAL A 253 -16.06 13.77 -21.30
C VAL A 253 -15.30 13.45 -20.02
N VAL A 254 -13.99 13.70 -19.97
CA VAL A 254 -13.18 13.51 -18.77
C VAL A 254 -13.68 14.38 -17.63
N GLU A 255 -13.98 15.64 -17.89
CA GLU A 255 -14.50 16.60 -16.89
C GLU A 255 -15.83 16.13 -16.29
N SER A 256 -16.69 15.52 -17.11
CA SER A 256 -17.99 15.01 -16.68
C SER A 256 -17.89 13.85 -15.67
N VAL A 257 -16.81 13.04 -15.75
CA VAL A 257 -16.60 11.87 -14.88
C VAL A 257 -15.68 12.15 -13.71
N LEU A 258 -14.94 13.26 -13.71
CA LEU A 258 -14.11 13.67 -12.60
C LEU A 258 -14.96 14.25 -11.47
N SER A 259 -14.87 13.64 -10.29
CA SER A 259 -15.52 14.20 -9.10
C SER A 259 -14.80 15.48 -8.65
N ARG A 260 -15.55 16.55 -8.43
CA ARG A 260 -15.04 17.80 -7.85
C ARG A 260 -14.54 17.64 -6.41
N GLN A 261 -14.86 16.53 -5.76
CA GLN A 261 -14.54 16.24 -4.35
C GLN A 261 -13.32 15.30 -4.18
N ILE A 262 -12.59 15.00 -5.25
CA ILE A 262 -11.44 14.07 -5.18
C ILE A 262 -10.38 14.52 -4.15
N ASP A 263 -10.15 15.82 -4.04
CA ASP A 263 -9.14 16.41 -3.16
C ASP A 263 -9.73 16.98 -1.86
N ASP A 264 -11.01 16.74 -1.57
CA ASP A 264 -11.61 17.12 -0.30
C ASP A 264 -10.89 16.42 0.87
N LEU A 265 -11.00 17.02 2.07
CA LEU A 265 -10.28 16.59 3.27
C LEU A 265 -10.60 15.15 3.67
N GLU A 266 -11.87 14.74 3.63
CA GLU A 266 -12.29 13.38 3.99
C GLU A 266 -11.72 12.32 3.03
N PRO A 267 -11.90 12.41 1.70
CA PRO A 267 -11.27 11.48 0.75
C PRO A 267 -9.74 11.44 0.89
N THR A 268 -9.09 12.60 1.10
CA THR A 268 -7.64 12.67 1.27
C THR A 268 -7.19 11.91 2.51
N LEU A 269 -7.78 12.16 3.67
CA LEU A 269 -7.45 11.47 4.91
C LEU A 269 -7.76 9.97 4.84
N THR A 270 -8.87 9.59 4.21
CA THR A 270 -9.25 8.18 4.00
C THR A 270 -8.21 7.43 3.16
N ARG A 271 -7.72 8.04 2.07
CA ARG A 271 -6.64 7.45 1.24
C ARG A 271 -5.34 7.25 2.02
N HIS A 272 -5.10 8.08 3.04
CA HIS A 272 -3.95 7.95 3.93
C HIS A 272 -4.18 6.98 5.09
N GLY A 273 -5.36 6.37 5.20
CA GLY A 273 -5.70 5.35 6.18
C GLY A 273 -6.35 5.89 7.46
N TYR A 274 -6.78 7.16 7.47
CA TYR A 274 -7.46 7.74 8.64
C TYR A 274 -8.97 7.61 8.53
N SER A 275 -9.59 6.91 9.48
CA SER A 275 -11.04 6.90 9.67
C SER A 275 -11.47 8.00 10.65
N VAL A 276 -12.77 8.32 10.67
CA VAL A 276 -13.35 9.23 11.68
C VAL A 276 -12.98 8.77 13.10
N LYS A 277 -13.00 7.46 13.36
CA LYS A 277 -12.64 6.88 14.65
C LYS A 277 -11.19 7.16 15.04
N ASP A 278 -10.26 6.99 14.10
CA ASP A 278 -8.83 7.28 14.34
C ASP A 278 -8.60 8.75 14.70
N LEU A 279 -9.30 9.65 13.99
CA LEU A 279 -9.20 11.09 14.22
C LEU A 279 -9.79 11.50 15.58
N VAL A 280 -10.92 10.88 15.96
CA VAL A 280 -11.54 11.08 17.28
C VAL A 280 -10.58 10.68 18.39
N GLU A 281 -9.99 9.48 18.29
CA GLU A 281 -9.05 8.96 19.30
C GLU A 281 -7.74 9.77 19.36
N GLN A 282 -7.21 10.15 18.19
CA GLN A 282 -5.90 10.83 18.11
C GLN A 282 -5.95 12.29 18.56
N PHE A 283 -7.04 12.99 18.28
CA PHE A 283 -7.14 14.44 18.51
C PHE A 283 -8.09 14.82 19.66
N ASP A 284 -8.56 13.83 20.43
CA ASP A 284 -9.50 14.02 21.53
C ASP A 284 -10.68 14.92 21.11
N SER A 285 -11.38 14.49 20.08
CA SER A 285 -12.49 15.22 19.46
C SER A 285 -13.74 14.34 19.42
N LYS A 286 -14.90 14.97 19.18
CA LYS A 286 -16.15 14.21 18.99
C LYS A 286 -16.33 13.83 17.52
N ALA A 287 -16.96 12.68 17.26
CA ALA A 287 -17.26 12.24 15.88
C ALA A 287 -18.07 13.27 15.09
N GLY A 288 -18.97 14.00 15.76
CA GLY A 288 -19.72 15.11 15.15
C GLY A 288 -18.84 16.27 14.72
N GLU A 289 -17.80 16.62 15.50
CA GLU A 289 -16.85 17.68 15.14
C GLU A 289 -16.02 17.30 13.91
N ILE A 290 -15.54 16.04 13.84
CA ILE A 290 -14.79 15.55 12.67
C ILE A 290 -15.65 15.58 11.41
N LYS A 291 -16.91 15.12 11.50
CA LYS A 291 -17.84 15.18 10.38
C LYS A 291 -18.17 16.62 9.97
N ALA A 292 -18.36 17.52 10.94
CA ALA A 292 -18.59 18.93 10.68
C ALA A 292 -17.37 19.62 10.04
N LEU A 293 -16.14 19.21 10.42
CA LEU A 293 -14.91 19.65 9.78
C LEU A 293 -14.86 19.20 8.30
N PHE A 294 -15.23 17.97 8.00
CA PHE A 294 -15.28 17.45 6.63
C PHE A 294 -16.31 18.17 5.75
N ASN A 295 -17.45 18.51 6.34
CA ASN A 295 -18.52 19.23 5.63
C ASN A 295 -18.33 20.75 5.63
N ASN A 296 -17.21 21.28 6.13
CA ASN A 296 -16.94 22.70 6.30
C ASN A 296 -18.03 23.46 7.10
N THR A 297 -18.68 22.78 8.06
CA THR A 297 -19.74 23.34 8.92
C THR A 297 -19.29 23.55 10.36
N LEU A 298 -18.03 23.24 10.68
CA LEU A 298 -17.47 23.43 12.01
C LEU A 298 -17.10 24.91 12.20
N ASP A 299 -17.23 25.41 13.45
CA ASP A 299 -16.80 26.75 13.82
C ASP A 299 -15.33 27.04 13.42
N ALA A 300 -15.06 28.26 12.96
CA ALA A 300 -13.78 28.66 12.40
C ALA A 300 -12.61 28.50 13.42
N THR A 301 -12.82 28.86 14.67
CA THR A 301 -11.81 28.75 15.73
C THR A 301 -11.46 27.29 15.99
N ARG A 302 -12.49 26.44 16.10
CA ARG A 302 -12.31 24.99 16.32
C ARG A 302 -11.71 24.32 15.09
N THR A 303 -12.08 24.73 13.88
CA THR A 303 -11.50 24.26 12.62
C THR A 303 -9.99 24.54 12.58
N ALA A 304 -9.57 25.78 12.89
CA ALA A 304 -8.16 26.15 12.92
C ALA A 304 -7.38 25.32 13.95
N ALA A 305 -7.93 25.16 15.16
CA ALA A 305 -7.29 24.39 16.22
C ALA A 305 -7.13 22.89 15.86
N LEU A 306 -8.14 22.27 15.23
CA LEU A 306 -8.06 20.87 14.80
C LEU A 306 -7.07 20.71 13.64
N ARG A 307 -7.11 21.59 12.63
CA ARG A 307 -6.17 21.56 11.51
C ARG A 307 -4.73 21.71 11.99
N GLU A 308 -4.45 22.65 12.89
CA GLU A 308 -3.11 22.82 13.45
C GLU A 308 -2.62 21.54 14.16
N LYS A 309 -3.46 20.90 14.99
CA LYS A 309 -3.12 19.64 15.64
C LYS A 309 -2.84 18.52 14.60
N MET A 310 -3.65 18.42 13.56
CA MET A 310 -3.49 17.43 12.48
C MET A 310 -2.20 17.66 11.71
N LEU A 311 -1.88 18.92 11.34
CA LEU A 311 -0.63 19.28 10.68
C LEU A 311 0.59 18.93 11.53
N ARG A 312 0.59 19.27 12.83
CA ARG A 312 1.66 18.90 13.77
C ARG A 312 1.84 17.39 13.89
N ALA A 313 0.78 16.63 13.74
CA ALA A 313 0.81 15.17 13.73
C ALA A 313 1.20 14.58 12.36
N GLY A 314 1.50 15.41 11.36
CA GLY A 314 1.93 14.99 10.02
C GLY A 314 0.82 14.47 9.13
N LEU A 315 -0.44 14.89 9.36
CA LEU A 315 -1.54 14.55 8.46
C LEU A 315 -1.49 15.46 7.21
N PRO A 316 -1.89 14.95 6.05
CA PRO A 316 -1.90 15.68 4.78
C PRO A 316 -3.19 16.53 4.67
N ILE A 317 -3.19 17.72 5.24
CA ILE A 317 -4.37 18.60 5.26
C ILE A 317 -4.02 20.02 4.81
#